data_5b16a3b77a168372251ece6cfdbdab92
#
_entry.id   5b16a3b77a168372251ece6cfdbdab92
#
_cell.length_a   1.000
_cell.length_b   1.000
_cell.length_c   1.000
_cell.angle_alpha   90.00
_cell.angle_beta   90.00
_cell.angle_gamma   90.00
#
_symmetry.space_group_name_H-M   'P 1'
#
loop_
_entity.id
_entity.type
_entity.pdbx_description
1 polymer ?
#
loop_
_entity_poly.entity_id
_entity_poly.type
_entity_poly.pdbx_seq_one_letter_code
_entity_poly.pdbx_strand_id
1 'polypeptide(L)'
;MLFIVDDLDNLTRNFSWLDQFGKRIIEQHVFLGHRRLYLMLFEDGNRIDLTLCPKDYIQEWVDSEADYTVLKDEKGLFVPYSPNPQRYWTNPASAIDFQKACNEFWWVSAYVVKGICRKQVIYATDHLYGICQQELLKVVAWQVAADKGTIDIGKNYKYLFNYLPAEKEKEFSVVLDFSSIDKITQSLSVSY
;
A
#
# COMPACT_ATOMS: atom_id res chain seq x y z
N MET A 1 -9.36 11.12 7.98
CA MET A 1 -10.40 11.60 8.94
C MET A 1 -11.75 11.01 8.54
N LEU A 2 -12.57 10.54 9.48
CA LEU A 2 -13.93 10.04 9.21
C LEU A 2 -14.96 10.93 9.90
N PHE A 3 -15.99 11.31 9.18
CA PHE A 3 -17.20 11.93 9.73
C PHE A 3 -18.39 11.01 9.49
N ILE A 4 -19.12 10.73 10.57
CA ILE A 4 -20.39 10.02 10.47
C ILE A 4 -21.48 11.06 10.21
N VAL A 5 -22.28 10.81 9.17
CA VAL A 5 -23.29 11.74 8.70
C VAL A 5 -24.67 11.08 8.65
N ASP A 6 -25.72 11.84 8.93
CA ASP A 6 -27.10 11.37 8.86
C ASP A 6 -27.64 11.48 7.40
N ASP A 7 -27.20 12.51 6.65
CA ASP A 7 -27.62 12.78 5.28
C ASP A 7 -26.41 13.03 4.35
N LEU A 8 -25.94 11.96 3.71
CA LEU A 8 -24.80 12.04 2.80
C LEU A 8 -25.16 12.81 1.52
N ASP A 9 -26.39 12.68 1.00
CA ASP A 9 -26.79 13.28 -0.26
C ASP A 9 -26.82 14.82 -0.15
N ASN A 10 -27.23 15.36 0.99
CA ASN A 10 -27.22 16.80 1.20
C ASN A 10 -25.78 17.37 1.19
N LEU A 11 -24.83 16.68 1.79
CA LEU A 11 -23.41 17.10 1.82
C LEU A 11 -22.71 16.94 0.48
N THR A 12 -23.23 16.09 -0.40
CA THR A 12 -22.63 15.84 -1.73
C THR A 12 -23.23 16.69 -2.85
N ARG A 13 -24.33 17.42 -2.60
CA ARG A 13 -24.93 18.33 -3.58
C ARG A 13 -24.15 19.64 -3.75
N ASN A 14 -23.49 20.08 -2.72
CA ASN A 14 -22.69 21.30 -2.73
C ASN A 14 -21.41 21.09 -1.93
N PHE A 15 -20.27 21.38 -2.54
CA PHE A 15 -18.94 21.19 -1.94
C PHE A 15 -18.36 22.47 -1.33
N SER A 16 -19.08 23.59 -1.32
CA SER A 16 -18.58 24.85 -0.77
C SER A 16 -18.23 24.77 0.74
N TRP A 17 -18.85 23.83 1.47
CA TRP A 17 -18.50 23.60 2.88
C TRP A 17 -17.06 23.11 3.08
N LEU A 18 -16.44 22.50 2.05
CA LEU A 18 -15.03 22.11 2.10
C LEU A 18 -14.08 23.31 2.10
N ASP A 19 -14.52 24.47 1.63
CA ASP A 19 -13.70 25.69 1.59
C ASP A 19 -13.39 26.25 2.99
N GLN A 20 -14.16 25.84 4.02
CA GLN A 20 -13.85 26.16 5.41
C GLN A 20 -12.50 25.61 5.90
N PHE A 21 -11.96 24.58 5.25
CA PHE A 21 -10.65 24.02 5.59
C PHE A 21 -9.48 24.75 4.96
N GLY A 22 -9.73 25.72 4.06
CA GLY A 22 -8.73 26.49 3.35
C GLY A 22 -8.89 26.44 1.83
N LYS A 23 -8.00 27.14 1.12
CA LYS A 23 -8.00 27.14 -0.34
C LYS A 23 -7.40 25.84 -0.88
N ARG A 24 -8.23 25.02 -1.52
CA ARG A 24 -7.84 23.75 -2.15
C ARG A 24 -7.10 24.01 -3.45
N ILE A 25 -5.97 23.32 -3.68
CA ILE A 25 -5.21 23.35 -4.93
C ILE A 25 -5.35 22.04 -5.72
N ILE A 26 -5.56 20.93 -5.05
CA ILE A 26 -5.85 19.63 -5.65
C ILE A 26 -6.97 18.98 -4.84
N GLU A 27 -7.95 18.41 -5.53
CA GLU A 27 -8.97 17.58 -4.91
C GLU A 27 -9.33 16.38 -5.77
N GLN A 28 -9.66 15.29 -5.10
CA GLN A 28 -10.17 14.07 -5.72
C GLN A 28 -11.34 13.56 -4.89
N HIS A 29 -12.43 13.22 -5.58
CA HIS A 29 -13.60 12.60 -4.98
C HIS A 29 -13.64 11.12 -5.35
N VAL A 30 -13.69 10.25 -4.34
CA VAL A 30 -13.70 8.80 -4.53
C VAL A 30 -14.97 8.22 -3.93
N PHE A 31 -15.64 7.36 -4.71
CA PHE A 31 -16.82 6.63 -4.28
C PHE A 31 -16.39 5.25 -3.78
N LEU A 32 -16.63 4.97 -2.51
CA LEU A 32 -16.28 3.72 -1.84
C LEU A 32 -17.55 3.06 -1.31
N GLY A 33 -18.32 2.45 -2.22
CA GLY A 33 -19.62 1.89 -1.88
C GLY A 33 -20.56 2.98 -1.35
N HIS A 34 -20.96 2.85 -0.08
CA HIS A 34 -21.85 3.81 0.59
C HIS A 34 -21.14 5.04 1.16
N ARG A 35 -19.81 5.12 1.04
CA ARG A 35 -18.99 6.20 1.58
C ARG A 35 -18.50 7.14 0.49
N ARG A 36 -18.15 8.37 0.88
CA ARG A 36 -17.50 9.36 -0.01
C ARG A 36 -16.20 9.79 0.61
N LEU A 37 -15.13 9.68 -0.15
CA LEU A 37 -13.81 10.09 0.27
C LEU A 37 -13.38 11.32 -0.53
N TYR A 38 -12.98 12.37 0.17
CA TYR A 38 -12.43 13.60 -0.37
C TYR A 38 -10.95 13.66 -0.01
N LEU A 39 -10.09 13.60 -1.02
CA LEU A 39 -8.66 13.80 -0.88
C LEU A 39 -8.37 15.24 -1.26
N MET A 40 -7.84 16.04 -0.35
CA MET A 40 -7.65 17.47 -0.56
C MET A 40 -6.25 17.90 -0.16
N LEU A 41 -5.58 18.64 -1.03
CA LEU A 41 -4.34 19.34 -0.75
C LEU A 41 -4.61 20.85 -0.78
N PHE A 42 -4.13 21.55 0.21
CA PHE A 42 -4.37 22.98 0.41
C PHE A 42 -3.14 23.82 0.06
N GLU A 43 -3.35 25.11 -0.17
CA GLU A 43 -2.30 26.06 -0.58
C GLU A 43 -1.18 26.21 0.47
N ASP A 44 -1.49 25.96 1.74
CA ASP A 44 -0.52 25.95 2.85
C ASP A 44 0.29 24.66 2.97
N GLY A 45 0.10 23.71 2.03
CA GLY A 45 0.77 22.41 2.02
C GLY A 45 0.12 21.34 2.89
N ASN A 46 -0.94 21.67 3.64
CA ASN A 46 -1.68 20.69 4.41
C ASN A 46 -2.49 19.76 3.51
N ARG A 47 -2.68 18.51 3.96
CA ARG A 47 -3.51 17.51 3.31
C ARG A 47 -4.60 17.02 4.25
N ILE A 48 -5.83 16.93 3.75
CA ILE A 48 -6.93 16.31 4.46
C ILE A 48 -7.52 15.19 3.59
N ASP A 49 -7.54 13.97 4.12
CA ASP A 49 -8.28 12.85 3.57
C ASP A 49 -9.55 12.68 4.42
N LEU A 50 -10.68 13.12 3.90
CA LEU A 50 -11.96 13.16 4.60
C LEU A 50 -12.91 12.12 4.04
N THR A 51 -13.34 11.17 4.88
CA THR A 51 -14.37 10.20 4.54
C THR A 51 -15.69 10.61 5.21
N LEU A 52 -16.76 10.72 4.41
CA LEU A 52 -18.12 10.80 4.89
C LEU A 52 -18.74 9.40 4.86
N CYS A 53 -19.28 8.96 5.99
CA CYS A 53 -19.87 7.64 6.15
C CYS A 53 -21.27 7.76 6.77
N PRO A 54 -22.33 7.25 6.11
CA PRO A 54 -23.63 7.13 6.77
C PRO A 54 -23.54 6.19 7.97
N LYS A 55 -24.31 6.48 9.01
CA LYS A 55 -24.26 5.74 10.31
C LYS A 55 -24.43 4.22 10.15
N ASP A 56 -25.23 3.78 9.19
CA ASP A 56 -25.55 2.37 8.99
C ASP A 56 -24.37 1.57 8.43
N TYR A 57 -23.29 2.25 7.97
CA TYR A 57 -22.09 1.66 7.38
C TYR A 57 -20.82 1.87 8.20
N ILE A 58 -20.95 2.30 9.46
CA ILE A 58 -19.80 2.51 10.37
C ILE A 58 -19.02 1.22 10.57
N GLN A 59 -19.71 0.10 10.78
CA GLN A 59 -19.06 -1.19 11.04
C GLN A 59 -18.22 -1.64 9.85
N GLU A 60 -18.73 -1.47 8.61
CA GLU A 60 -17.96 -1.77 7.39
C GLU A 60 -16.67 -0.96 7.32
N TRP A 61 -16.69 0.31 7.76
CA TRP A 61 -15.47 1.12 7.82
C TRP A 61 -14.52 0.64 8.92
N VAL A 62 -15.02 0.39 10.13
CA VAL A 62 -14.23 -0.13 11.26
C VAL A 62 -13.51 -1.41 10.87
N ASP A 63 -14.19 -2.35 10.21
CA ASP A 63 -13.61 -3.62 9.78
C ASP A 63 -12.53 -3.45 8.69
N SER A 64 -12.63 -2.37 7.90
CA SER A 64 -11.66 -2.06 6.84
C SER A 64 -10.41 -1.33 7.32
N GLU A 65 -10.46 -0.67 8.49
CA GLU A 65 -9.37 0.14 9.02
C GLU A 65 -8.54 -0.63 10.06
N ALA A 66 -7.23 -0.41 10.03
CA ALA A 66 -6.32 -1.07 10.97
C ALA A 66 -6.18 -0.30 12.27
N ASP A 67 -6.28 1.02 12.20
CA ASP A 67 -5.98 1.90 13.31
C ASP A 67 -6.71 3.24 13.20
N TYR A 68 -7.37 3.67 14.27
CA TYR A 68 -8.06 4.95 14.33
C TYR A 68 -8.19 5.44 15.79
N THR A 69 -8.38 6.73 15.95
CA THR A 69 -8.68 7.35 17.25
C THR A 69 -10.00 8.08 17.16
N VAL A 70 -10.92 7.78 18.09
CA VAL A 70 -12.19 8.49 18.19
C VAL A 70 -11.95 9.84 18.86
N LEU A 71 -12.14 10.93 18.13
CA LEU A 71 -11.96 12.29 18.64
C LEU A 71 -13.24 12.82 19.27
N LYS A 72 -14.41 12.41 18.76
CA LYS A 72 -15.72 12.84 19.23
C LYS A 72 -16.77 11.79 18.88
N ASP A 73 -17.52 11.32 19.86
CA ASP A 73 -18.64 10.38 19.71
C ASP A 73 -19.74 10.68 20.72
N GLU A 74 -20.52 11.73 20.45
CA GLU A 74 -21.62 12.15 21.34
C GLU A 74 -22.79 11.15 21.35
N LYS A 75 -22.92 10.33 20.31
CA LYS A 75 -24.03 9.38 20.14
C LYS A 75 -23.67 7.95 20.57
N GLY A 76 -22.42 7.70 20.98
CA GLY A 76 -21.94 6.35 21.35
C GLY A 76 -22.02 5.35 20.20
N LEU A 77 -21.67 5.78 18.99
CA LEU A 77 -21.76 4.95 17.78
C LEU A 77 -20.57 4.01 17.61
N PHE A 78 -19.45 4.31 18.24
CA PHE A 78 -18.25 3.51 18.16
C PHE A 78 -18.09 2.60 19.37
N VAL A 79 -17.89 1.32 19.10
CA VAL A 79 -17.47 0.37 20.12
C VAL A 79 -16.04 0.74 20.57
N PRO A 80 -15.66 0.56 21.85
CA PRO A 80 -14.28 0.77 22.27
C PRO A 80 -13.31 0.07 21.34
N TYR A 81 -12.43 0.85 20.71
CA TYR A 81 -11.50 0.37 19.70
C TYR A 81 -10.32 -0.34 20.39
N SER A 82 -10.03 -1.52 19.90
CA SER A 82 -8.77 -2.21 20.19
C SER A 82 -7.90 -2.18 18.92
N PRO A 83 -6.76 -1.46 18.94
CA PRO A 83 -5.86 -1.44 17.80
C PRO A 83 -5.52 -2.87 17.33
N ASN A 84 -5.55 -3.10 16.03
CA ASN A 84 -4.96 -4.31 15.48
C ASN A 84 -3.54 -4.01 14.98
N PRO A 85 -2.52 -4.10 15.85
CA PRO A 85 -1.15 -3.79 15.48
C PRO A 85 -0.59 -4.78 14.45
N GLN A 86 -1.28 -5.92 14.26
CA GLN A 86 -0.78 -7.04 13.47
C GLN A 86 -1.08 -6.94 11.96
N ARG A 87 -1.76 -5.90 11.50
CA ARG A 87 -2.18 -5.77 10.10
C ARG A 87 -1.02 -5.85 9.10
N TYR A 88 0.13 -5.32 9.47
CA TYR A 88 1.34 -5.29 8.65
C TYR A 88 2.43 -6.23 9.16
N TRP A 89 2.08 -7.11 10.09
CA TRP A 89 3.02 -8.09 10.60
C TRP A 89 3.20 -9.21 9.58
N THR A 90 4.45 -9.59 9.42
CA THR A 90 4.85 -10.71 8.58
C THR A 90 5.36 -11.83 9.46
N ASN A 91 4.81 -13.02 9.24
CA ASN A 91 5.25 -14.27 9.83
C ASN A 91 6.10 -15.03 8.79
N PRO A 92 6.90 -16.03 9.20
CA PRO A 92 7.52 -16.96 8.27
C PRO A 92 6.45 -17.60 7.36
N ALA A 93 6.79 -17.73 6.07
CA ALA A 93 5.89 -18.34 5.10
C ALA A 93 5.65 -19.82 5.38
N SER A 94 4.48 -20.33 4.99
CA SER A 94 4.32 -21.76 4.79
C SER A 94 5.16 -22.23 3.59
N ALA A 95 5.55 -23.51 3.57
CA ALA A 95 6.26 -24.08 2.42
C ALA A 95 5.50 -23.92 1.11
N ILE A 96 4.17 -23.99 1.16
CA ILE A 96 3.30 -23.84 -0.01
C ILE A 96 3.33 -22.38 -0.51
N ASP A 97 3.25 -21.38 0.37
CA ASP A 97 3.25 -19.99 -0.02
C ASP A 97 4.61 -19.56 -0.56
N PHE A 98 5.69 -20.03 0.08
CA PHE A 98 7.05 -19.82 -0.44
C PHE A 98 7.22 -20.41 -1.84
N GLN A 99 6.78 -21.68 -2.05
CA GLN A 99 6.85 -22.32 -3.37
C GLN A 99 6.05 -21.56 -4.42
N LYS A 100 4.85 -21.06 -4.07
CA LYS A 100 4.03 -20.26 -4.99
C LYS A 100 4.75 -18.98 -5.40
N ALA A 101 5.32 -18.24 -4.45
CA ALA A 101 6.05 -17.00 -4.73
C ALA A 101 7.26 -17.25 -5.64
N CYS A 102 8.05 -18.29 -5.35
CA CYS A 102 9.17 -18.70 -6.20
C CYS A 102 8.71 -19.09 -7.61
N ASN A 103 7.66 -19.89 -7.73
CA ASN A 103 7.14 -20.32 -9.03
C ASN A 103 6.64 -19.12 -9.85
N GLU A 104 5.93 -18.18 -9.23
CA GLU A 104 5.46 -16.98 -9.93
C GLU A 104 6.62 -16.10 -10.37
N PHE A 105 7.62 -15.88 -9.52
CA PHE A 105 8.84 -15.15 -9.88
C PHE A 105 9.51 -15.79 -11.11
N TRP A 106 9.77 -17.11 -11.10
CA TRP A 106 10.43 -17.83 -12.18
C TRP A 106 9.61 -17.81 -13.46
N TRP A 107 8.31 -18.01 -13.36
CA TRP A 107 7.42 -18.01 -14.53
C TRP A 107 7.41 -16.65 -15.23
N VAL A 108 7.28 -15.58 -14.45
CA VAL A 108 7.19 -14.22 -15.01
C VAL A 108 8.55 -13.69 -15.46
N SER A 109 9.65 -14.13 -14.84
CA SER A 109 11.00 -13.76 -15.28
C SER A 109 11.26 -14.09 -16.76
N ALA A 110 10.64 -15.13 -17.29
CA ALA A 110 10.71 -15.46 -18.71
C ALA A 110 10.09 -14.37 -19.61
N TYR A 111 9.05 -13.66 -19.13
CA TYR A 111 8.47 -12.51 -19.84
C TYR A 111 9.39 -11.30 -19.79
N VAL A 112 10.08 -11.09 -18.68
CA VAL A 112 11.10 -10.03 -18.56
C VAL A 112 12.22 -10.26 -19.57
N VAL A 113 12.78 -11.48 -19.62
CA VAL A 113 13.81 -11.87 -20.60
C VAL A 113 13.33 -11.67 -22.03
N LYS A 114 12.11 -12.06 -22.35
CA LYS A 114 11.49 -11.82 -23.64
C LYS A 114 11.43 -10.34 -24.01
N GLY A 115 11.06 -9.48 -23.05
CA GLY A 115 11.04 -8.03 -23.19
C GLY A 115 12.43 -7.45 -23.44
N ILE A 116 13.44 -7.90 -22.69
CA ILE A 116 14.85 -7.54 -22.86
C ILE A 116 15.34 -7.87 -24.28
N CYS A 117 15.18 -9.12 -24.71
CA CYS A 117 15.59 -9.59 -26.04
C CYS A 117 14.94 -8.81 -27.18
N ARG A 118 13.72 -8.33 -26.98
CA ARG A 118 12.96 -7.54 -27.97
C ARG A 118 13.16 -6.04 -27.84
N LYS A 119 13.97 -5.58 -26.89
CA LYS A 119 14.20 -4.16 -26.56
C LYS A 119 12.91 -3.42 -26.19
N GLN A 120 11.97 -4.13 -25.58
CA GLN A 120 10.67 -3.63 -25.13
C GLN A 120 10.77 -3.19 -23.65
N VAL A 121 11.38 -2.03 -23.40
CA VAL A 121 11.70 -1.55 -22.04
C VAL A 121 10.46 -1.53 -21.15
N ILE A 122 9.37 -0.91 -21.59
CA ILE A 122 8.13 -0.80 -20.79
C ILE A 122 7.57 -2.17 -20.43
N TYR A 123 7.52 -3.10 -21.41
CA TYR A 123 7.04 -4.46 -21.18
C TYR A 123 7.90 -5.22 -20.17
N ALA A 124 9.23 -5.12 -20.30
CA ALA A 124 10.15 -5.77 -19.37
C ALA A 124 10.04 -5.19 -17.96
N THR A 125 9.96 -3.85 -17.82
CA THR A 125 9.81 -3.16 -16.54
C THR A 125 8.49 -3.51 -15.86
N ASP A 126 7.38 -3.54 -16.59
CA ASP A 126 6.06 -3.84 -16.04
C ASP A 126 6.03 -5.23 -15.38
N HIS A 127 6.55 -6.25 -16.05
CA HIS A 127 6.61 -7.61 -15.51
C HIS A 127 7.62 -7.73 -14.37
N LEU A 128 8.78 -7.08 -14.49
CA LEU A 128 9.80 -7.13 -13.44
C LEU A 128 9.33 -6.44 -12.16
N TYR A 129 8.85 -5.19 -12.27
CA TYR A 129 8.41 -4.40 -11.12
C TYR A 129 7.06 -4.86 -10.56
N GLY A 130 6.09 -5.09 -11.44
CA GLY A 130 4.72 -5.38 -11.05
C GLY A 130 4.54 -6.77 -10.45
N ILE A 131 5.37 -7.74 -10.84
CA ILE A 131 5.21 -9.13 -10.40
C ILE A 131 6.50 -9.67 -9.76
N CYS A 132 7.60 -9.77 -10.52
CA CYS A 132 8.81 -10.42 -9.99
C CYS A 132 9.31 -9.78 -8.69
N GLN A 133 9.35 -8.46 -8.61
CA GLN A 133 9.78 -7.76 -7.40
C GLN A 133 8.80 -7.87 -6.26
N GLN A 134 7.51 -7.94 -6.53
CA GLN A 134 6.53 -8.14 -5.47
C GLN A 134 6.71 -9.52 -4.81
N GLU A 135 7.00 -10.55 -5.61
CA GLU A 135 7.29 -11.87 -5.09
C GLU A 135 8.64 -11.91 -4.34
N LEU A 136 9.67 -11.24 -4.86
CA LEU A 136 10.96 -11.10 -4.19
C LEU A 136 10.82 -10.42 -2.83
N LEU A 137 10.08 -9.32 -2.74
CA LEU A 137 9.86 -8.60 -1.48
C LEU A 137 9.14 -9.46 -0.45
N LYS A 138 8.16 -10.29 -0.88
CA LYS A 138 7.52 -11.27 0.02
C LYS A 138 8.55 -12.27 0.57
N VAL A 139 9.35 -12.86 -0.31
CA VAL A 139 10.35 -13.86 0.07
C VAL A 139 11.38 -13.26 1.04
N VAL A 140 11.86 -12.05 0.77
CA VAL A 140 12.80 -11.35 1.67
C VAL A 140 12.16 -11.04 3.03
N ALA A 141 10.90 -10.59 3.05
CA ALA A 141 10.18 -10.33 4.29
C ALA A 141 9.98 -11.61 5.10
N TRP A 142 9.64 -12.73 4.47
CA TRP A 142 9.52 -14.04 5.11
C TRP A 142 10.84 -14.56 5.64
N GLN A 143 11.95 -14.34 4.90
CA GLN A 143 13.29 -14.71 5.37
C GLN A 143 13.63 -13.94 6.65
N VAL A 144 13.40 -12.62 6.67
CA VAL A 144 13.62 -11.81 7.87
C VAL A 144 12.72 -12.29 9.03
N ALA A 145 11.48 -12.63 8.75
CA ALA A 145 10.57 -13.16 9.76
C ALA A 145 10.99 -14.55 10.27
N ALA A 146 11.60 -15.38 9.42
CA ALA A 146 12.15 -16.68 9.85
C ALA A 146 13.35 -16.50 10.79
N ASP A 147 14.18 -15.48 10.55
CA ASP A 147 15.40 -15.22 11.34
C ASP A 147 15.10 -14.49 12.66
N LYS A 148 14.13 -13.57 12.65
CA LYS A 148 13.85 -12.64 13.77
C LYS A 148 12.52 -12.89 14.48
N GLY A 149 11.67 -13.78 13.97
CA GLY A 149 10.29 -13.95 14.40
C GLY A 149 9.35 -12.98 13.68
N THR A 150 8.11 -12.90 14.15
CA THR A 150 7.11 -11.99 13.59
C THR A 150 7.58 -10.53 13.62
N ILE A 151 7.53 -9.84 12.49
CA ILE A 151 7.98 -8.46 12.32
C ILE A 151 6.91 -7.58 11.69
N ASP A 152 6.92 -6.28 12.02
CA ASP A 152 6.13 -5.26 11.34
C ASP A 152 6.92 -4.65 10.19
N ILE A 153 6.58 -5.02 8.96
CA ILE A 153 7.21 -4.46 7.75
C ILE A 153 6.53 -3.16 7.28
N GLY A 154 5.44 -2.75 7.91
CA GLY A 154 4.64 -1.59 7.53
C GLY A 154 3.93 -1.74 6.18
N LYS A 155 3.05 -0.80 5.89
CA LYS A 155 2.36 -0.75 4.58
C LYS A 155 3.38 -0.61 3.45
N ASN A 156 3.24 -1.44 2.39
CA ASN A 156 4.12 -1.44 1.21
C ASN A 156 5.60 -1.62 1.56
N TYR A 157 5.90 -2.47 2.54
CA TYR A 157 7.27 -2.82 2.97
C TYR A 157 8.12 -1.63 3.48
N LYS A 158 7.49 -0.51 3.91
CA LYS A 158 8.20 0.73 4.27
C LYS A 158 9.23 0.59 5.40
N TYR A 159 9.13 -0.48 6.20
CA TYR A 159 10.05 -0.75 7.31
C TYR A 159 10.99 -1.94 7.04
N LEU A 160 10.88 -2.60 5.87
CA LEU A 160 11.67 -3.81 5.57
C LEU A 160 13.17 -3.57 5.72
N PHE A 161 13.70 -2.46 5.23
CA PHE A 161 15.12 -2.13 5.33
C PHE A 161 15.64 -1.96 6.75
N ASN A 162 14.78 -1.65 7.72
CA ASN A 162 15.18 -1.60 9.14
C ASN A 162 15.65 -2.97 9.68
N TYR A 163 15.29 -4.04 8.98
CA TYR A 163 15.61 -5.42 9.37
C TYR A 163 16.71 -6.05 8.54
N LEU A 164 17.10 -5.43 7.43
CA LEU A 164 18.11 -5.96 6.51
C LEU A 164 19.51 -5.46 6.87
N PRO A 165 20.58 -6.28 6.63
CA PRO A 165 21.96 -5.79 6.67
C PRO A 165 22.21 -4.72 5.60
N ALA A 166 23.18 -3.83 5.86
CA ALA A 166 23.52 -2.73 4.94
C ALA A 166 23.97 -3.21 3.53
N GLU A 167 24.55 -4.41 3.44
CA GLU A 167 24.92 -5.03 2.16
C GLU A 167 23.69 -5.33 1.31
N LYS A 168 22.61 -5.81 1.94
CA LYS A 168 21.35 -6.11 1.25
C LYS A 168 20.64 -4.85 0.75
N GLU A 169 20.74 -3.76 1.49
CA GLU A 169 20.21 -2.46 1.04
C GLU A 169 20.89 -1.99 -0.26
N LYS A 170 22.23 -2.22 -0.38
CA LYS A 170 22.96 -1.93 -1.62
C LYS A 170 22.53 -2.83 -2.78
N GLU A 171 22.31 -4.13 -2.53
CA GLU A 171 21.78 -5.04 -3.55
C GLU A 171 20.40 -4.56 -4.05
N PHE A 172 19.52 -4.12 -3.15
CA PHE A 172 18.22 -3.57 -3.52
C PHE A 172 18.32 -2.30 -4.38
N SER A 173 19.36 -1.48 -4.24
CA SER A 173 19.55 -0.32 -5.11
C SER A 173 19.75 -0.72 -6.57
N VAL A 174 20.37 -1.88 -6.81
CA VAL A 174 20.52 -2.47 -8.16
C VAL A 174 19.21 -3.10 -8.63
N VAL A 175 18.54 -3.84 -7.74
CA VAL A 175 17.26 -4.51 -8.04
C VAL A 175 16.17 -3.50 -8.43
N LEU A 176 16.22 -2.29 -7.91
CA LEU A 176 15.24 -1.23 -8.15
C LEU A 176 15.61 -0.27 -9.31
N ASP A 177 16.70 -0.52 -10.04
CA ASP A 177 17.11 0.33 -11.18
C ASP A 177 16.59 -0.22 -12.51
N PHE A 178 15.61 0.43 -13.10
CA PHE A 178 14.96 0.08 -14.39
C PHE A 178 15.20 1.10 -15.48
N SER A 179 16.21 1.94 -15.34
CA SER A 179 16.43 3.09 -16.22
C SER A 179 16.83 2.74 -17.66
N SER A 180 17.23 1.48 -17.92
CA SER A 180 17.61 0.98 -19.25
C SER A 180 17.46 -0.54 -19.34
N ILE A 181 17.53 -1.09 -20.56
CA ILE A 181 17.55 -2.56 -20.76
C ILE A 181 18.71 -3.23 -20.01
N ASP A 182 19.87 -2.60 -19.98
CA ASP A 182 21.04 -3.13 -19.25
C ASP A 182 20.79 -3.16 -17.74
N LYS A 183 20.14 -2.12 -17.21
CA LYS A 183 19.77 -2.04 -15.79
C LYS A 183 18.67 -3.03 -15.42
N ILE A 184 17.68 -3.23 -16.28
CA ILE A 184 16.65 -4.25 -16.10
C ILE A 184 17.30 -5.66 -16.11
N THR A 185 18.25 -5.90 -17.02
CA THR A 185 18.99 -7.16 -17.07
C THR A 185 19.80 -7.39 -15.79
N GLN A 186 20.48 -6.35 -15.31
CA GLN A 186 21.23 -6.41 -14.05
C GLN A 186 20.31 -6.62 -12.84
N SER A 187 19.20 -5.87 -12.76
CA SER A 187 18.19 -6.04 -11.74
C SER A 187 17.68 -7.48 -11.69
N LEU A 188 17.28 -8.04 -12.82
CA LEU A 188 16.84 -9.43 -12.89
C LEU A 188 17.92 -10.39 -12.41
N SER A 189 19.18 -10.21 -12.85
CA SER A 189 20.29 -11.09 -12.48
C SER A 189 20.60 -11.08 -10.98
N VAL A 190 20.46 -9.95 -10.30
CA VAL A 190 20.68 -9.84 -8.84
C VAL A 190 19.50 -10.40 -8.05
N SER A 191 18.30 -10.43 -8.65
CA SER A 191 17.08 -10.97 -8.03
C SER A 191 17.02 -12.51 -8.02
N TYR A 192 17.86 -13.17 -8.80
CA TYR A 192 18.05 -14.63 -8.81
C TYR A 192 18.85 -15.08 -7.60
#